data_26539a00934087c54b842969dd8c701d
#
_entry.id   26539a00934087c54b842969dd8c701d
#
_cell.length_a   1.000
_cell.length_b   1.000
_cell.length_c   1.000
_cell.angle_alpha   90.00
_cell.angle_beta   90.00
_cell.angle_gamma   90.00
#
_symmetry.space_group_name_H-M   'P 1'
#
loop_
_entity.id
_entity.type
_entity.pdbx_description
1 polymer ?
#
loop_
_entity_poly.entity_id
_entity_poly.type
_entity_poly.pdbx_seq_one_letter_code
_entity_poly.pdbx_strand_id
1 'polypeptide(L)'
;MNTLVGVGVGPGDPELLTVKAANLLAKADVVFVPVAAGDPGTGRAEATVLHYAEAWRIERVEFALHDRVHGPARERAWDAAATQVAAWFAAHPGATAVFATIGDPCVYSTFTYLAATVRGLLGDLDVQLVPGITAMQDLAARTGTPLVEGRESLALFPMTAGAERFRDALERFDAVVAYKFGRLLPEALAVLRETGRLDDAVYGAALGLPGEEIRPACDLDPDVAGPYLSTLIVAPRRGGRGSAL
;
A
#
# COMPACT_ATOMS: atom_id res chain seq x y z
N MET A 1 26.54 10.50 9.36
CA MET A 1 25.49 10.67 8.32
C MET A 1 24.23 9.97 8.82
N ASN A 2 23.12 10.67 8.82
CA ASN A 2 21.82 10.11 9.21
C ASN A 2 21.28 9.19 8.10
N THR A 3 20.58 8.12 8.46
CA THR A 3 19.99 7.17 7.50
C THR A 3 18.50 7.06 7.73
N LEU A 4 17.69 7.33 6.70
CA LEU A 4 16.25 7.12 6.69
C LEU A 4 15.91 5.95 5.75
N VAL A 5 15.33 4.89 6.29
CA VAL A 5 14.99 3.69 5.52
C VAL A 5 13.48 3.55 5.39
N GLY A 6 12.96 3.64 4.16
CA GLY A 6 11.58 3.28 3.87
C GLY A 6 11.43 1.77 3.82
N VAL A 7 10.62 1.21 4.69
CA VAL A 7 10.45 -0.24 4.83
C VAL A 7 9.01 -0.64 4.52
N GLY A 8 8.83 -1.51 3.54
CA GLY A 8 7.55 -2.16 3.30
C GLY A 8 7.28 -3.22 4.36
N VAL A 9 6.16 -3.06 5.09
CA VAL A 9 5.78 -3.98 6.17
C VAL A 9 4.70 -4.99 5.73
N GLY A 10 4.60 -5.24 4.44
CA GLY A 10 3.63 -6.21 3.93
C GLY A 10 2.18 -5.73 3.96
N PRO A 11 1.23 -6.59 3.57
CA PRO A 11 -0.19 -6.24 3.41
C PRO A 11 -0.94 -6.12 4.74
N GLY A 12 -0.45 -6.73 5.82
CA GLY A 12 -1.08 -6.73 7.14
C GLY A 12 -0.66 -7.91 8.01
N ASP A 13 -0.44 -9.08 7.43
CA ASP A 13 0.07 -10.25 8.14
C ASP A 13 1.55 -10.01 8.52
N PRO A 14 1.90 -10.02 9.82
CA PRO A 14 3.29 -9.81 10.26
C PRO A 14 4.26 -10.88 9.74
N GLU A 15 3.82 -12.08 9.42
CA GLU A 15 4.70 -13.13 8.86
C GLU A 15 5.08 -12.87 7.39
N LEU A 16 4.43 -11.90 6.72
CA LEU A 16 4.73 -11.50 5.34
C LEU A 16 5.75 -10.37 5.25
N LEU A 17 6.54 -10.12 6.29
CA LEU A 17 7.69 -9.25 6.21
C LEU A 17 8.88 -9.95 5.53
N THR A 18 9.65 -9.15 4.79
CA THR A 18 10.96 -9.65 4.35
C THR A 18 11.91 -9.76 5.54
N VAL A 19 12.81 -10.73 5.53
CA VAL A 19 13.84 -10.90 6.58
C VAL A 19 14.65 -9.61 6.76
N LYS A 20 14.93 -8.86 5.68
CA LYS A 20 15.63 -7.58 5.75
C LYS A 20 14.81 -6.53 6.50
N ALA A 21 13.49 -6.45 6.24
CA ALA A 21 12.59 -5.53 6.93
C ALA A 21 12.53 -5.85 8.44
N ALA A 22 12.32 -7.12 8.81
CA ALA A 22 12.27 -7.55 10.20
C ALA A 22 13.57 -7.22 10.97
N ASN A 23 14.74 -7.49 10.37
CA ASN A 23 16.03 -7.16 10.96
C ASN A 23 16.26 -5.66 11.15
N LEU A 24 15.78 -4.83 10.22
CA LEU A 24 15.89 -3.38 10.34
C LEU A 24 14.96 -2.83 11.42
N LEU A 25 13.72 -3.27 11.48
CA LEU A 25 12.77 -2.88 12.53
C LEU A 25 13.31 -3.21 13.92
N ALA A 26 13.92 -4.40 14.08
CA ALA A 26 14.50 -4.82 15.34
C ALA A 26 15.70 -3.98 15.79
N LYS A 27 16.43 -3.31 14.88
CA LYS A 27 17.70 -2.62 15.14
C LYS A 27 17.64 -1.11 15.03
N ALA A 28 16.63 -0.54 14.38
CA ALA A 28 16.51 0.89 14.17
C ALA A 28 16.47 1.65 15.50
N ASP A 29 17.03 2.86 15.50
CA ASP A 29 16.98 3.74 16.67
C ASP A 29 15.55 4.24 16.93
N VAL A 30 14.79 4.44 15.85
CA VAL A 30 13.36 4.78 15.86
C VAL A 30 12.64 4.16 14.66
N VAL A 31 11.35 3.84 14.85
CA VAL A 31 10.45 3.43 13.77
C VAL A 31 9.28 4.40 13.69
N PHE A 32 9.25 5.20 12.64
CA PHE A 32 8.13 6.06 12.33
C PHE A 32 7.00 5.28 11.67
N VAL A 33 5.79 5.43 12.17
CA VAL A 33 4.58 4.81 11.61
C VAL A 33 3.57 5.88 11.21
N PRO A 34 3.02 5.84 9.99
CA PRO A 34 2.01 6.79 9.57
C PRO A 34 0.67 6.49 10.26
N VAL A 35 0.06 7.51 10.82
CA VAL A 35 -1.28 7.47 11.39
C VAL A 35 -2.16 8.57 10.79
N ALA A 36 -3.47 8.37 10.81
CA ALA A 36 -4.39 9.43 10.41
C ALA A 36 -4.46 10.51 11.50
N ALA A 37 -4.50 11.76 11.09
CA ALA A 37 -4.60 12.87 12.03
C ALA A 37 -5.81 12.71 12.95
N GLY A 38 -5.57 12.79 14.27
CA GLY A 38 -6.62 12.66 15.30
C GLY A 38 -7.16 11.24 15.52
N ASP A 39 -6.56 10.21 14.91
CA ASP A 39 -6.95 8.82 15.16
C ASP A 39 -6.18 8.26 16.37
N PRO A 40 -6.86 7.94 17.50
CA PRO A 40 -6.21 7.35 18.68
C PRO A 40 -5.90 5.86 18.50
N GLY A 41 -6.43 5.22 17.46
CA GLY A 41 -6.26 3.79 17.20
C GLY A 41 -4.85 3.40 16.80
N THR A 42 -4.53 2.12 16.90
CA THR A 42 -3.29 1.56 16.37
C THR A 42 -3.34 1.56 14.84
N GLY A 43 -2.40 2.25 14.21
CA GLY A 43 -2.26 2.27 12.76
C GLY A 43 -1.95 0.87 12.21
N ARG A 44 -2.33 0.61 10.96
CA ARG A 44 -2.14 -0.72 10.35
C ARG A 44 -0.66 -1.11 10.21
N ALA A 45 0.18 -0.18 9.78
CA ALA A 45 1.63 -0.39 9.75
C ALA A 45 2.18 -0.57 11.16
N GLU A 46 1.67 0.18 12.13
CA GLU A 46 2.04 0.08 13.54
C GLU A 46 1.71 -1.31 14.12
N ALA A 47 0.53 -1.85 13.82
CA ALA A 47 0.14 -3.18 14.26
C ALA A 47 1.16 -4.25 13.84
N THR A 48 1.61 -4.19 12.58
CA THR A 48 2.66 -5.10 12.08
C THR A 48 4.02 -4.83 12.74
N VAL A 49 4.41 -3.57 12.88
CA VAL A 49 5.70 -3.15 13.47
C VAL A 49 5.85 -3.61 14.92
N LEU A 50 4.78 -3.59 15.71
CA LEU A 50 4.76 -4.02 17.11
C LEU A 50 5.18 -5.49 17.33
N HIS A 51 5.18 -6.32 16.29
CA HIS A 51 5.70 -7.69 16.36
C HIS A 51 7.25 -7.76 16.29
N TYR A 52 7.91 -6.67 15.84
CA TYR A 52 9.34 -6.67 15.52
C TYR A 52 10.14 -5.57 16.21
N ALA A 53 9.50 -4.51 16.68
CA ALA A 53 10.12 -3.39 17.37
C ALA A 53 9.48 -3.16 18.73
N GLU A 54 10.32 -2.78 19.71
CA GLU A 54 9.86 -2.39 21.03
C GLU A 54 8.99 -1.12 20.95
N ALA A 55 7.86 -1.10 21.65
CA ALA A 55 6.88 -0.01 21.58
C ALA A 55 7.49 1.38 21.83
N TRP A 56 8.49 1.48 22.72
CA TRP A 56 9.16 2.75 23.04
C TRP A 56 10.01 3.33 21.92
N ARG A 57 10.32 2.53 20.87
CA ARG A 57 11.01 2.98 19.65
C ARG A 57 10.05 3.40 18.55
N ILE A 58 8.76 3.24 18.74
CA ILE A 58 7.76 3.56 17.71
C ILE A 58 7.27 4.99 17.94
N GLU A 59 7.43 5.81 16.91
CA GLU A 59 6.89 7.17 16.87
C GLU A 59 5.84 7.31 15.79
N ARG A 60 4.68 7.82 16.17
CA ARG A 60 3.57 8.08 15.25
C ARG A 60 3.80 9.40 14.52
N VAL A 61 3.62 9.38 13.23
CA VAL A 61 3.69 10.56 12.37
C VAL A 61 2.34 10.76 11.71
N GLU A 62 1.72 11.90 11.96
CA GLU A 62 0.41 12.22 11.42
C GLU A 62 0.49 12.52 9.92
N PHE A 63 -0.36 11.84 9.17
CA PHE A 63 -0.55 12.07 7.73
C PHE A 63 -2.01 12.34 7.42
N ALA A 64 -2.25 13.12 6.38
CA ALA A 64 -3.58 13.31 5.80
C ALA A 64 -4.03 12.06 5.01
N LEU A 65 -4.10 10.90 5.69
CA LEU A 65 -4.41 9.61 5.07
C LEU A 65 -5.86 9.56 4.51
N HIS A 66 -6.75 10.33 5.11
CA HIS A 66 -8.18 10.38 4.74
C HIS A 66 -8.53 11.57 3.86
N ASP A 67 -7.63 12.55 3.72
CA ASP A 67 -7.89 13.74 2.91
C ASP A 67 -7.83 13.40 1.43
N ARG A 68 -9.01 13.38 0.83
CA ARG A 68 -9.21 13.15 -0.62
C ARG A 68 -8.93 14.41 -1.44
N VAL A 69 -8.67 15.53 -0.78
CA VAL A 69 -8.46 16.83 -1.41
C VAL A 69 -6.98 16.94 -1.80
N HIS A 70 -6.71 16.93 -3.09
CA HIS A 70 -5.46 17.43 -3.61
C HIS A 70 -5.41 18.93 -3.32
N GLY A 71 -4.41 19.40 -2.61
CA GLY A 71 -4.28 20.82 -2.36
C GLY A 71 -3.37 21.18 -1.19
N PRO A 72 -3.26 22.48 -0.88
CA PRO A 72 -2.31 23.00 0.11
C PRO A 72 -2.42 22.41 1.52
N ALA A 73 -3.57 21.88 1.90
CA ALA A 73 -3.75 21.23 3.21
C ALA A 73 -2.98 19.91 3.30
N ARG A 74 -3.00 19.11 2.23
CA ARG A 74 -2.28 17.84 2.15
C ARG A 74 -0.76 18.06 2.11
N GLU A 75 -0.31 19.06 1.37
CA GLU A 75 1.11 19.44 1.32
C GLU A 75 1.60 19.89 2.70
N ARG A 76 0.84 20.73 3.41
CA ARG A 76 1.16 21.12 4.79
C ARG A 76 1.26 19.94 5.75
N ALA A 77 0.39 18.94 5.63
CA ALA A 77 0.46 17.74 6.45
C ALA A 77 1.73 16.91 6.17
N TRP A 78 2.13 16.82 4.90
CA TRP A 78 3.39 16.18 4.54
C TRP A 78 4.60 16.94 5.04
N ASP A 79 4.60 18.26 4.95
CA ASP A 79 5.67 19.13 5.45
C ASP A 79 5.78 19.06 6.98
N ALA A 80 4.65 18.99 7.69
CA ALA A 80 4.62 18.81 9.14
C ALA A 80 5.21 17.45 9.55
N ALA A 81 4.81 16.38 8.87
CA ALA A 81 5.36 15.04 9.06
C ALA A 81 6.89 15.00 8.82
N ALA A 82 7.34 15.61 7.72
CA ALA A 82 8.76 15.70 7.41
C ALA A 82 9.54 16.55 8.42
N THR A 83 8.95 17.62 8.92
CA THR A 83 9.54 18.47 9.96
C THR A 83 9.73 17.68 11.26
N GLN A 84 8.76 16.87 11.68
CA GLN A 84 8.87 15.99 12.85
C GLN A 84 10.05 15.03 12.69
N VAL A 85 10.17 14.33 11.55
CA VAL A 85 11.26 13.40 11.27
C VAL A 85 12.63 14.12 11.23
N ALA A 86 12.70 15.29 10.61
CA ALA A 86 13.92 16.09 10.55
C ALA A 86 14.36 16.59 11.94
N ALA A 87 13.42 17.02 12.78
CA ALA A 87 13.69 17.44 14.16
C ALA A 87 14.23 16.27 15.00
N TRP A 88 13.68 15.07 14.80
CA TRP A 88 14.20 13.88 15.47
C TRP A 88 15.67 13.61 15.09
N PHE A 89 16.00 13.64 13.80
CA PHE A 89 17.38 13.46 13.34
C PHE A 89 18.34 14.55 13.85
N ALA A 90 17.87 15.79 13.98
CA ALA A 90 18.68 16.87 14.54
C ALA A 90 19.08 16.61 16.00
N ALA A 91 18.20 15.93 16.77
CA ALA A 91 18.46 15.51 18.13
C ALA A 91 19.30 14.22 18.23
N HIS A 92 19.38 13.42 17.15
CA HIS A 92 20.04 12.11 17.12
C HIS A 92 21.02 12.01 15.94
N PRO A 93 22.15 12.71 15.95
CA PRO A 93 23.11 12.70 14.86
C PRO A 93 23.72 11.30 14.62
N GLY A 94 23.75 10.87 13.38
CA GLY A 94 24.28 9.56 12.96
C GLY A 94 23.35 8.39 13.15
N ALA A 95 22.10 8.65 13.54
CA ALA A 95 21.11 7.60 13.79
C ALA A 95 20.51 7.01 12.50
N THR A 96 19.93 5.82 12.65
CA THR A 96 19.14 5.12 11.64
C THR A 96 17.66 5.11 12.03
N ALA A 97 16.83 5.79 11.24
CA ALA A 97 15.39 5.77 11.39
C ALA A 97 14.75 4.90 10.29
N VAL A 98 13.74 4.14 10.66
CA VAL A 98 12.87 3.42 9.72
C VAL A 98 11.55 4.15 9.60
N PHE A 99 11.03 4.28 8.39
CA PHE A 99 9.64 4.66 8.13
C PHE A 99 8.90 3.44 7.58
N ALA A 100 7.96 2.92 8.36
CA ALA A 100 7.19 1.74 8.01
C ALA A 100 5.97 2.12 7.16
N THR A 101 5.77 1.42 6.03
CA THR A 101 4.61 1.63 5.15
C THR A 101 3.96 0.30 4.79
N ILE A 102 2.63 0.25 4.82
CA ILE A 102 1.86 -0.92 4.37
C ILE A 102 2.21 -1.24 2.91
N GLY A 103 2.35 -2.52 2.61
CA GLY A 103 2.75 -3.01 1.29
C GLY A 103 4.21 -2.70 1.00
N ASP A 104 4.46 -1.93 -0.03
CA ASP A 104 5.79 -1.60 -0.57
C ASP A 104 6.00 -0.08 -0.63
N PRO A 105 7.19 0.45 -0.28
CA PRO A 105 7.45 1.89 -0.28
C PRO A 105 7.45 2.54 -1.67
N CYS A 106 7.50 1.74 -2.74
CA CYS A 106 7.48 2.21 -4.13
C CYS A 106 6.12 2.03 -4.83
N VAL A 107 5.12 1.41 -4.14
CA VAL A 107 3.79 1.17 -4.71
C VAL A 107 2.74 1.98 -3.95
N TYR A 108 2.31 3.10 -4.51
CA TYR A 108 1.30 4.02 -3.95
C TYR A 108 1.58 4.50 -2.51
N SER A 109 2.83 4.52 -2.10
CA SER A 109 3.28 4.98 -0.78
C SER A 109 3.55 6.48 -0.77
N THR A 110 3.41 7.10 0.41
CA THR A 110 3.77 8.50 0.67
C THR A 110 5.23 8.68 1.10
N PHE A 111 5.97 7.59 1.29
CA PHE A 111 7.36 7.63 1.79
C PHE A 111 8.28 8.50 0.92
N THR A 112 8.16 8.41 -0.40
CA THR A 112 9.04 9.14 -1.32
C THR A 112 8.90 10.66 -1.18
N TYR A 113 7.68 11.15 -0.92
CA TYR A 113 7.43 12.57 -0.66
C TYR A 113 8.04 12.99 0.68
N LEU A 114 7.81 12.20 1.74
CA LEU A 114 8.42 12.43 3.05
C LEU A 114 9.95 12.48 2.94
N ALA A 115 10.57 11.48 2.34
CA ALA A 115 12.02 11.39 2.23
C ALA A 115 12.63 12.55 1.44
N ALA A 116 11.97 13.00 0.37
CA ALA A 116 12.40 14.17 -0.41
C ALA A 116 12.37 15.44 0.43
N THR A 117 11.29 15.67 1.20
CA THR A 117 11.17 16.84 2.08
C THR A 117 12.18 16.80 3.22
N VAL A 118 12.35 15.66 3.91
CA VAL A 118 13.34 15.50 4.99
C VAL A 118 14.76 15.75 4.48
N ARG A 119 15.11 15.22 3.30
CA ARG A 119 16.41 15.47 2.66
C ARG A 119 16.62 16.96 2.36
N GLY A 120 15.57 17.65 1.90
CA GLY A 120 15.63 19.10 1.68
C GLY A 120 15.88 19.90 2.96
N LEU A 121 15.37 19.45 4.09
CA LEU A 121 15.55 20.10 5.40
C LEU A 121 16.92 19.82 6.02
N LEU A 122 17.48 18.62 5.86
CA LEU A 122 18.72 18.20 6.53
C LEU A 122 19.97 18.34 5.64
N GLY A 123 19.82 18.34 4.32
CA GLY A 123 20.93 18.39 3.36
C GLY A 123 21.69 17.05 3.23
N ASP A 124 22.22 16.53 4.33
CA ASP A 124 23.01 15.27 4.37
C ASP A 124 22.19 14.14 5.00
N LEU A 125 21.42 13.44 4.19
CA LEU A 125 20.59 12.30 4.57
C LEU A 125 20.76 11.15 3.57
N ASP A 126 21.22 10.00 4.05
CA ASP A 126 21.16 8.76 3.27
C ASP A 126 19.72 8.20 3.30
N VAL A 127 19.15 7.99 2.11
CA VAL A 127 17.79 7.43 1.98
C VAL A 127 17.86 6.08 1.30
N GLN A 128 17.38 5.06 2.01
CA GLN A 128 17.33 3.68 1.54
C GLN A 128 15.90 3.16 1.44
N LEU A 129 15.70 2.10 0.66
CA LEU A 129 14.43 1.43 0.47
C LEU A 129 14.56 -0.07 0.69
N VAL A 130 13.60 -0.65 1.39
CA VAL A 130 13.46 -2.11 1.53
C VAL A 130 12.08 -2.48 1.02
N PRO A 131 11.99 -3.31 -0.03
CA PRO A 131 10.72 -3.70 -0.61
C PRO A 131 9.89 -4.53 0.37
N GLY A 132 8.57 -4.48 0.17
CA GLY A 132 7.59 -5.28 0.90
C GLY A 132 6.66 -6.04 -0.02
N ILE A 133 5.99 -7.06 0.51
CA ILE A 133 4.94 -7.78 -0.19
C ILE A 133 3.72 -6.86 -0.32
N THR A 134 3.20 -6.70 -1.52
CA THR A 134 2.00 -5.89 -1.77
C THR A 134 0.72 -6.69 -1.59
N ALA A 135 -0.40 -6.01 -1.39
CA ALA A 135 -1.71 -6.64 -1.27
C ALA A 135 -2.10 -7.48 -2.50
N MET A 136 -1.64 -7.12 -3.72
CA MET A 136 -1.91 -7.93 -4.91
C MET A 136 -1.22 -9.30 -4.86
N GLN A 137 0.01 -9.36 -4.36
CA GLN A 137 0.75 -10.62 -4.26
C GLN A 137 0.16 -11.53 -3.19
N ASP A 138 -0.25 -10.97 -2.05
CA ASP A 138 -0.93 -11.70 -0.99
C ASP A 138 -2.30 -12.22 -1.43
N LEU A 139 -3.13 -11.36 -2.03
CA LEU A 139 -4.44 -11.77 -2.55
C LEU A 139 -4.29 -12.87 -3.63
N ALA A 140 -3.35 -12.70 -4.56
CA ALA A 140 -3.07 -13.69 -5.60
C ALA A 140 -2.66 -15.05 -5.00
N ALA A 141 -1.78 -15.05 -4.00
CA ALA A 141 -1.33 -16.27 -3.33
C ALA A 141 -2.47 -16.97 -2.58
N ARG A 142 -3.30 -16.22 -1.84
CA ARG A 142 -4.42 -16.77 -1.06
C ARG A 142 -5.55 -17.33 -1.93
N THR A 143 -5.75 -16.76 -3.09
CA THR A 143 -6.79 -17.21 -4.02
C THR A 143 -6.29 -18.21 -5.07
N GLY A 144 -4.99 -18.46 -5.10
CA GLY A 144 -4.37 -19.30 -6.13
C GLY A 144 -4.50 -18.71 -7.53
N THR A 145 -4.58 -17.35 -7.63
CA THR A 145 -4.77 -16.63 -8.90
C THR A 145 -3.41 -16.14 -9.42
N PRO A 146 -2.78 -16.77 -10.42
CA PRO A 146 -1.57 -16.26 -11.04
C PRO A 146 -1.85 -14.92 -11.72
N LEU A 147 -1.09 -13.89 -11.36
CA LEU A 147 -1.29 -12.54 -11.92
C LEU A 147 -0.99 -12.50 -13.42
N VAL A 148 0.12 -13.09 -13.84
CA VAL A 148 0.55 -13.14 -15.24
C VAL A 148 1.36 -14.39 -15.52
N GLU A 149 1.32 -14.88 -16.76
CA GLU A 149 2.15 -15.95 -17.30
C GLU A 149 2.72 -15.57 -18.67
N GLY A 150 3.90 -16.07 -19.00
CA GLY A 150 4.49 -15.95 -20.32
C GLY A 150 4.49 -14.54 -20.88
N ARG A 151 3.63 -14.26 -21.87
CA ARG A 151 3.54 -12.97 -22.57
C ARG A 151 2.44 -12.05 -22.07
N GLU A 152 1.71 -12.44 -21.03
CA GLU A 152 0.63 -11.64 -20.47
C GLU A 152 1.15 -10.35 -19.85
N SER A 153 0.38 -9.30 -20.01
CA SER A 153 0.66 -7.97 -19.47
C SER A 153 -0.17 -7.67 -18.23
N LEU A 154 0.40 -6.92 -17.27
CA LEU A 154 -0.26 -6.51 -16.03
C LEU A 154 -0.30 -4.98 -15.91
N ALA A 155 -1.48 -4.43 -15.65
CA ALA A 155 -1.64 -3.05 -15.25
C ALA A 155 -1.92 -2.90 -13.75
N LEU A 156 -1.21 -2.02 -13.07
CA LEU A 156 -1.58 -1.50 -11.74
C LEU A 156 -2.42 -0.24 -11.93
N PHE A 157 -3.65 -0.26 -11.43
CA PHE A 157 -4.62 0.79 -11.70
C PHE A 157 -5.18 1.43 -10.41
N PRO A 158 -5.06 2.75 -10.22
CA PRO A 158 -5.74 3.44 -9.13
C PRO A 158 -7.13 3.86 -9.59
N MET A 159 -8.20 3.36 -8.95
CA MET A 159 -9.57 3.72 -9.30
C MET A 159 -9.87 5.22 -9.21
N THR A 160 -9.07 5.97 -8.47
CA THR A 160 -9.12 7.43 -8.46
C THR A 160 -8.82 8.08 -9.82
N ALA A 161 -8.30 7.32 -10.79
CA ALA A 161 -8.11 7.78 -12.16
C ALA A 161 -9.40 7.76 -13.01
N GLY A 162 -10.48 7.16 -12.49
CA GLY A 162 -11.82 7.16 -13.08
C GLY A 162 -12.18 5.88 -13.83
N ALA A 163 -13.50 5.66 -13.95
CA ALA A 163 -14.08 4.45 -14.52
C ALA A 163 -13.77 4.25 -16.01
N GLU A 164 -13.74 5.32 -16.81
CA GLU A 164 -13.39 5.23 -18.24
C GLU A 164 -11.97 4.70 -18.45
N ARG A 165 -11.00 5.24 -17.71
CA ARG A 165 -9.61 4.76 -17.80
C ARG A 165 -9.45 3.34 -17.25
N PHE A 166 -10.31 2.93 -16.30
CA PHE A 166 -10.33 1.56 -15.83
C PHE A 166 -10.83 0.62 -16.93
N ARG A 167 -11.88 0.99 -17.66
CA ARG A 167 -12.35 0.26 -18.84
C ARG A 167 -11.24 0.11 -19.89
N ASP A 168 -10.58 1.20 -20.24
CA ASP A 168 -9.44 1.17 -21.17
C ASP A 168 -8.34 0.20 -20.72
N ALA A 169 -8.05 0.15 -19.42
CA ALA A 169 -7.06 -0.77 -18.88
C ALA A 169 -7.50 -2.24 -19.03
N LEU A 170 -8.78 -2.55 -18.74
CA LEU A 170 -9.34 -3.88 -18.90
C LEU A 170 -9.37 -4.38 -20.36
N GLU A 171 -9.44 -3.45 -21.32
CA GLU A 171 -9.42 -3.79 -22.75
C GLU A 171 -8.00 -3.98 -23.30
N ARG A 172 -7.00 -3.31 -22.70
CA ARG A 172 -5.62 -3.27 -23.23
C ARG A 172 -4.67 -4.26 -22.56
N PHE A 173 -4.94 -4.64 -21.31
CA PHE A 173 -4.07 -5.51 -20.53
C PHE A 173 -4.75 -6.82 -20.21
N ASP A 174 -3.96 -7.89 -20.17
CA ASP A 174 -4.45 -9.22 -19.87
C ASP A 174 -4.93 -9.33 -18.43
N ALA A 175 -4.17 -8.74 -17.50
CA ALA A 175 -4.50 -8.64 -16.09
C ALA A 175 -4.54 -7.19 -15.62
N VAL A 176 -5.46 -6.88 -14.71
CA VAL A 176 -5.53 -5.56 -14.07
C VAL A 176 -5.68 -5.74 -12.57
N VAL A 177 -4.80 -5.07 -11.81
CA VAL A 177 -4.94 -4.95 -10.36
C VAL A 177 -5.38 -3.55 -10.02
N ALA A 178 -6.59 -3.41 -9.47
CA ALA A 178 -7.13 -2.12 -9.07
C ALA A 178 -6.97 -1.90 -7.57
N TYR A 179 -6.56 -0.67 -7.23
CA TYR A 179 -6.41 -0.14 -5.87
C TYR A 179 -7.23 1.14 -5.67
N LYS A 180 -7.37 1.57 -4.41
CA LYS A 180 -7.94 2.87 -4.03
C LYS A 180 -9.38 3.06 -4.52
N PHE A 181 -10.18 2.02 -4.57
CA PHE A 181 -11.56 2.17 -4.99
C PHE A 181 -12.50 2.51 -3.83
N GLY A 182 -12.40 1.96 -2.63
CA GLY A 182 -13.24 2.35 -1.51
C GLY A 182 -14.69 2.59 -1.93
N ARG A 183 -15.18 3.85 -1.83
CA ARG A 183 -16.52 4.24 -2.28
C ARG A 183 -16.76 4.10 -3.79
N LEU A 184 -15.69 3.96 -4.61
CA LEU A 184 -15.78 3.74 -6.05
C LEU A 184 -15.93 2.26 -6.42
N LEU A 185 -16.12 1.38 -5.42
CA LEU A 185 -16.36 -0.04 -5.66
C LEU A 185 -17.60 -0.28 -6.54
N PRO A 186 -18.75 0.37 -6.32
CA PRO A 186 -19.90 0.25 -7.21
C PRO A 186 -19.59 0.57 -8.67
N GLU A 187 -18.83 1.64 -8.92
CA GLU A 187 -18.40 2.02 -10.28
C GLU A 187 -17.48 0.98 -10.90
N ALA A 188 -16.53 0.44 -10.11
CA ALA A 188 -15.63 -0.61 -10.58
C ALA A 188 -16.40 -1.86 -10.97
N LEU A 189 -17.38 -2.30 -10.16
CA LEU A 189 -18.22 -3.45 -10.44
C LEU A 189 -19.11 -3.24 -11.67
N ALA A 190 -19.62 -2.03 -11.89
CA ALA A 190 -20.36 -1.69 -13.10
C ALA A 190 -19.50 -1.85 -14.35
N VAL A 191 -18.27 -1.30 -14.35
CA VAL A 191 -17.34 -1.46 -15.47
C VAL A 191 -16.98 -2.92 -15.71
N LEU A 192 -16.77 -3.73 -14.67
CA LEU A 192 -16.50 -5.16 -14.81
C LEU A 192 -17.66 -5.91 -15.44
N ARG A 193 -18.93 -5.57 -15.11
CA ARG A 193 -20.12 -6.15 -15.75
C ARG A 193 -20.18 -5.78 -17.22
N GLU A 194 -20.03 -4.49 -17.53
CA GLU A 194 -20.10 -3.96 -18.90
C GLU A 194 -19.02 -4.57 -19.81
N THR A 195 -17.82 -4.80 -19.28
CA THR A 195 -16.71 -5.43 -20.01
C THR A 195 -16.74 -6.97 -19.96
N GLY A 196 -17.71 -7.55 -19.27
CA GLY A 196 -17.82 -9.00 -19.08
C GLY A 196 -16.67 -9.61 -18.26
N ARG A 197 -15.98 -8.84 -17.43
CA ARG A 197 -14.80 -9.27 -16.64
C ARG A 197 -15.13 -9.53 -15.16
N LEU A 198 -16.42 -9.47 -14.77
CA LEU A 198 -16.81 -9.59 -13.36
C LEU A 198 -16.46 -10.97 -12.77
N ASP A 199 -16.69 -12.04 -13.54
CA ASP A 199 -16.42 -13.41 -13.10
C ASP A 199 -14.92 -13.77 -13.08
N ASP A 200 -14.09 -12.95 -13.75
CA ASP A 200 -12.64 -13.10 -13.75
C ASP A 200 -11.98 -12.35 -12.54
N ALA A 201 -12.79 -11.68 -11.74
CA ALA A 201 -12.30 -10.75 -10.74
C ALA A 201 -12.42 -11.29 -9.31
N VAL A 202 -11.35 -11.11 -8.52
CA VAL A 202 -11.28 -11.46 -7.11
C VAL A 202 -11.04 -10.20 -6.28
N TYR A 203 -11.80 -10.07 -5.20
CA TYR A 203 -11.73 -8.98 -4.24
C TYR A 203 -11.06 -9.40 -2.95
N GLY A 204 -10.23 -8.53 -2.40
CA GLY A 204 -9.66 -8.66 -1.07
C GLY A 204 -9.67 -7.34 -0.32
N ALA A 205 -10.05 -7.36 0.94
CA ALA A 205 -10.02 -6.21 1.83
C ALA A 205 -9.40 -6.56 3.17
N ALA A 206 -8.72 -5.61 3.79
CA ALA A 206 -8.08 -5.74 5.11
C ALA A 206 -7.23 -7.02 5.24
N LEU A 207 -6.50 -7.39 4.18
CA LEU A 207 -5.70 -8.62 4.14
C LEU A 207 -4.75 -8.72 5.32
N GLY A 208 -4.74 -9.85 6.01
CA GLY A 208 -3.94 -10.12 7.20
C GLY A 208 -4.34 -9.30 8.45
N LEU A 209 -5.47 -8.62 8.43
CA LEU A 209 -5.94 -7.75 9.52
C LEU A 209 -7.33 -8.20 10.01
N PRO A 210 -7.75 -7.78 11.22
CA PRO A 210 -9.12 -8.00 11.65
C PRO A 210 -10.14 -7.43 10.67
N GLY A 211 -11.14 -8.25 10.32
CA GLY A 211 -12.15 -7.90 9.33
C GLY A 211 -11.72 -8.22 7.89
N GLU A 212 -10.73 -9.09 7.72
CA GLU A 212 -10.33 -9.60 6.41
C GLU A 212 -11.51 -10.17 5.62
N GLU A 213 -11.56 -9.82 4.35
CA GLU A 213 -12.56 -10.32 3.43
C GLU A 213 -11.89 -10.69 2.09
N ILE A 214 -12.08 -11.92 1.63
CA ILE A 214 -11.63 -12.41 0.32
C ILE A 214 -12.80 -13.17 -0.32
N ARG A 215 -13.22 -12.74 -1.51
CA ARG A 215 -14.29 -13.39 -2.27
C ARG A 215 -14.27 -13.05 -3.76
N PRO A 216 -14.97 -13.81 -4.62
CA PRO A 216 -15.22 -13.41 -6.01
C PRO A 216 -15.91 -12.05 -6.07
N ALA A 217 -15.56 -11.23 -7.07
CA ALA A 217 -16.17 -9.89 -7.20
C ALA A 217 -17.67 -9.96 -7.56
N CYS A 218 -18.12 -11.06 -8.18
CA CYS A 218 -19.54 -11.30 -8.48
C CYS A 218 -20.41 -11.46 -7.24
N ASP A 219 -19.83 -11.81 -6.08
CA ASP A 219 -20.53 -11.97 -4.80
C ASP A 219 -20.64 -10.66 -4.01
N LEU A 220 -20.05 -9.56 -4.52
CA LEU A 220 -20.13 -8.26 -3.88
C LEU A 220 -21.46 -7.58 -4.16
N ASP A 221 -21.99 -6.90 -3.14
CA ASP A 221 -23.14 -6.01 -3.31
C ASP A 221 -22.73 -4.81 -4.17
N PRO A 222 -23.39 -4.60 -5.32
CA PRO A 222 -23.05 -3.54 -6.26
C PRO A 222 -23.30 -2.11 -5.72
N ASP A 223 -24.10 -1.98 -4.68
CA ASP A 223 -24.50 -0.69 -4.12
C ASP A 223 -23.70 -0.32 -2.86
N VAL A 224 -22.86 -1.22 -2.36
CA VAL A 224 -22.09 -1.03 -1.14
C VAL A 224 -20.66 -0.59 -1.43
N ALA A 225 -20.26 0.51 -0.80
CA ALA A 225 -18.87 0.99 -0.86
C ALA A 225 -17.92 0.02 -0.09
N GLY A 226 -16.75 -0.23 -0.68
CA GLY A 226 -15.71 -1.01 -0.03
C GLY A 226 -14.88 -0.19 0.97
N PRO A 227 -14.10 -0.84 1.84
CA PRO A 227 -13.12 -0.17 2.68
C PRO A 227 -11.97 0.41 1.84
N TYR A 228 -11.25 1.38 2.41
CA TYR A 228 -10.15 2.06 1.71
C TYR A 228 -9.03 1.12 1.29
N LEU A 229 -8.61 0.22 2.20
CA LEU A 229 -7.59 -0.80 1.88
C LEU A 229 -8.25 -2.06 1.33
N SER A 230 -8.57 -1.99 0.07
CA SER A 230 -9.06 -3.11 -0.71
C SER A 230 -8.35 -3.19 -2.06
N THR A 231 -8.28 -4.40 -2.56
CA THR A 231 -7.58 -4.76 -3.79
C THR A 231 -8.51 -5.62 -4.63
N LEU A 232 -8.52 -5.38 -5.93
CA LEU A 232 -9.27 -6.19 -6.88
C LEU A 232 -8.28 -6.68 -7.93
N ILE A 233 -8.25 -7.98 -8.15
CA ILE A 233 -7.47 -8.62 -9.22
C ILE A 233 -8.46 -9.07 -10.28
N VAL A 234 -8.27 -8.57 -11.50
CA VAL A 234 -8.94 -9.08 -12.69
C VAL A 234 -7.95 -9.97 -13.42
N ALA A 235 -8.16 -11.28 -13.32
CA ALA A 235 -7.23 -12.28 -13.83
C ALA A 235 -7.32 -12.41 -15.37
N PRO A 236 -6.22 -12.82 -16.04
CA PRO A 236 -6.26 -13.12 -17.46
C PRO A 236 -7.20 -14.29 -17.77
N ARG A 237 -7.86 -14.24 -18.92
CA ARG A 237 -8.63 -15.36 -19.44
C ARG A 237 -7.72 -16.35 -20.16
N ARG A 238 -7.56 -17.52 -19.57
CA ARG A 238 -6.70 -18.58 -20.14
C ARG A 238 -7.52 -19.73 -20.66
N GLY A 239 -7.23 -20.16 -21.87
CA GLY A 239 -7.90 -21.31 -22.51
C GLY A 239 -7.44 -22.67 -21.96
N GLY A 240 -6.39 -22.69 -21.13
CA GLY A 240 -5.84 -23.89 -20.53
C GLY A 240 -4.42 -23.69 -20.01
N ARG A 241 -3.83 -24.74 -19.43
CA ARG A 241 -2.49 -24.74 -18.87
C ARG A 241 -1.44 -24.40 -19.96
N GLY A 242 -0.64 -23.35 -19.72
CA GLY A 242 0.42 -22.94 -20.62
C GLY A 242 -0.08 -22.23 -21.89
N SER A 243 -1.33 -21.80 -21.97
CA SER A 243 -1.88 -21.14 -23.16
C SER A 243 -1.27 -19.76 -23.45
N ALA A 244 -0.58 -19.17 -22.49
CA ALA A 244 0.10 -17.87 -22.62
C ALA A 244 1.63 -17.97 -22.86
N LEU A 245 2.19 -19.18 -22.95
CA LEU A 245 3.62 -19.42 -23.16
C LEU A 245 4.04 -19.24 -24.62
#